data_c3dc5d4eda90803751146804b45de63f
#
_entry.id   c3dc5d4eda90803751146804b45de63f
#
_cell.length_a   1.000
_cell.length_b   1.000
_cell.length_c   1.000
_cell.angle_alpha   90.00
_cell.angle_beta   90.00
_cell.angle_gamma   90.00
#
_symmetry.space_group_name_H-M   'P 1'
#
loop_
_entity.id
_entity.type
_entity.pdbx_description
1 polymer ?
#
loop_
_entity_poly.entity_id
_entity_poly.type
_entity_poly.pdbx_seq_one_letter_code
_entity_poly.pdbx_strand_id
1 'polypeptide(L)'
;LRLHDRNFSVRYETNIPRQVGLAGSSSIIVATLRCLKKFYGIDIPLAQQPSFVLSAETEELGISAGLQDRVIQCYEGMVYMDFDRLVERVADGLTFYAYERLDPDLLPPIYLAYHDELSEPTETFHNDIRSRYDGGESLVVNAMQHFGQLTVQGREALLSRDWGRLSALIDENFDTRRSIYKLPSWQINMVETARRCGASAKFAGSGGAIVGVYRSEAMFREICDRMAAIGSHTIKPVVTG
;
A
#
# COMPACT_ATOMS: atom_id res chain seq x y z
N LEU A 1 -15.83 -23.43 10.09
CA LEU A 1 -16.03 -24.29 8.92
C LEU A 1 -15.29 -25.61 9.13
N ARG A 2 -15.99 -26.77 9.00
CA ARG A 2 -15.34 -28.08 9.03
C ARG A 2 -14.84 -28.41 7.63
N LEU A 3 -13.55 -28.19 7.36
CA LEU A 3 -12.93 -28.34 6.03
C LEU A 3 -12.10 -29.64 5.94
N HIS A 4 -12.46 -30.70 6.70
CA HIS A 4 -11.57 -31.83 6.94
C HIS A 4 -11.71 -32.99 5.94
N ASP A 5 -12.69 -32.94 5.02
CA ASP A 5 -13.08 -34.12 4.26
C ASP A 5 -12.38 -34.24 2.89
N ARG A 6 -11.47 -33.33 2.57
CA ARG A 6 -10.77 -33.29 1.28
C ARG A 6 -9.28 -33.02 1.45
N ASN A 7 -8.46 -33.88 0.86
CA ASN A 7 -7.02 -33.60 0.77
C ASN A 7 -6.71 -32.70 -0.42
N PHE A 8 -5.79 -31.76 -0.23
CA PHE A 8 -5.27 -30.89 -1.29
C PHE A 8 -3.79 -30.58 -1.06
N SER A 9 -3.13 -30.15 -2.14
CA SER A 9 -1.79 -29.56 -2.08
C SER A 9 -1.86 -28.13 -2.59
N VAL A 10 -1.16 -27.22 -1.94
CA VAL A 10 -1.02 -25.84 -2.37
C VAL A 10 0.38 -25.63 -2.91
N ARG A 11 0.47 -25.12 -4.13
CA ARG A 11 1.71 -24.61 -4.73
C ARG A 11 1.48 -23.19 -5.17
N TYR A 12 2.44 -22.30 -4.91
CA TYR A 12 2.40 -20.92 -5.39
C TYR A 12 3.73 -20.55 -6.07
N GLU A 13 3.63 -19.62 -6.99
CA GLU A 13 4.74 -18.92 -7.63
C GLU A 13 4.46 -17.43 -7.57
N THR A 14 5.50 -16.62 -7.39
CA THR A 14 5.37 -15.16 -7.35
C THR A 14 6.59 -14.52 -8.00
N ASN A 15 6.36 -13.42 -8.72
CA ASN A 15 7.40 -12.53 -9.24
C ASN A 15 7.45 -11.19 -8.49
N ILE A 16 6.68 -11.05 -7.40
CA ILE A 16 6.76 -9.87 -6.53
C ILE A 16 8.10 -9.93 -5.78
N PRO A 17 8.96 -8.91 -5.90
CA PRO A 17 10.22 -8.86 -5.17
C PRO A 17 9.99 -8.95 -3.66
N ARG A 18 10.89 -9.65 -2.96
CA ARG A 18 10.75 -9.90 -1.52
C ARG A 18 11.19 -8.67 -0.72
N GLN A 19 10.43 -8.35 0.34
CA GLN A 19 10.78 -7.33 1.34
C GLN A 19 10.98 -5.89 0.81
N VAL A 20 10.41 -5.56 -0.33
CA VAL A 20 10.49 -4.22 -0.92
C VAL A 20 9.22 -3.37 -0.70
N GLY A 21 8.33 -3.77 0.21
CA GLY A 21 7.12 -3.00 0.52
C GLY A 21 6.03 -3.07 -0.56
N LEU A 22 5.98 -4.16 -1.34
CA LEU A 22 4.99 -4.39 -2.41
C LEU A 22 3.93 -5.44 -2.05
N ALA A 23 3.62 -5.61 -0.78
CA ALA A 23 2.54 -6.45 -0.26
C ALA A 23 2.58 -7.93 -0.71
N GLY A 24 3.80 -8.50 -0.92
CA GLY A 24 3.96 -9.87 -1.42
C GLY A 24 3.37 -10.94 -0.50
N SER A 25 3.45 -10.77 0.83
CA SER A 25 2.87 -11.70 1.80
C SER A 25 1.35 -11.79 1.66
N SER A 26 0.66 -10.66 1.75
CA SER A 26 -0.80 -10.61 1.65
C SER A 26 -1.30 -11.09 0.27
N SER A 27 -0.53 -10.89 -0.81
CA SER A 27 -0.92 -11.40 -2.13
C SER A 27 -0.96 -12.92 -2.18
N ILE A 28 0.01 -13.61 -1.54
CA ILE A 28 0.04 -15.07 -1.46
C ILE A 28 -1.15 -15.59 -0.65
N ILE A 29 -1.46 -14.95 0.47
CA ILE A 29 -2.58 -15.35 1.34
C ILE A 29 -3.91 -15.13 0.64
N VAL A 30 -4.11 -13.99 -0.03
CA VAL A 30 -5.35 -13.72 -0.80
C VAL A 30 -5.51 -14.71 -1.95
N ALA A 31 -4.44 -15.00 -2.69
CA ALA A 31 -4.49 -16.01 -3.75
C ALA A 31 -4.86 -17.39 -3.20
N THR A 32 -4.29 -17.78 -2.06
CA THR A 32 -4.63 -19.04 -1.36
C THR A 32 -6.08 -19.04 -0.92
N LEU A 33 -6.57 -17.94 -0.32
CA LEU A 33 -7.98 -17.80 0.08
C LEU A 33 -8.93 -17.98 -1.11
N ARG A 34 -8.62 -17.36 -2.26
CA ARG A 34 -9.42 -17.51 -3.48
C ARG A 34 -9.47 -18.97 -3.95
N CYS A 35 -8.34 -19.67 -3.92
CA CYS A 35 -8.28 -21.10 -4.26
C CYS A 35 -9.13 -21.95 -3.29
N LEU A 36 -9.02 -21.71 -1.99
CA LEU A 36 -9.77 -22.45 -0.97
C LEU A 36 -11.28 -22.16 -1.06
N LYS A 37 -11.69 -20.93 -1.26
CA LYS A 37 -13.09 -20.56 -1.51
C LYS A 37 -13.66 -21.35 -2.68
N LYS A 38 -12.94 -21.41 -3.80
CA LYS A 38 -13.35 -22.15 -4.99
C LYS A 38 -13.39 -23.67 -4.74
N PHE A 39 -12.36 -24.21 -4.08
CA PHE A 39 -12.23 -25.64 -3.81
C PHE A 39 -13.33 -26.18 -2.91
N TYR A 40 -13.69 -25.44 -1.87
CA TYR A 40 -14.70 -25.81 -0.90
C TYR A 40 -16.11 -25.29 -1.21
N GLY A 41 -16.27 -24.45 -2.23
CA GLY A 41 -17.55 -23.82 -2.57
C GLY A 41 -18.03 -22.86 -1.46
N ILE A 42 -17.10 -22.16 -0.81
CA ILE A 42 -17.39 -21.22 0.28
C ILE A 42 -17.50 -19.81 -0.26
N ASP A 43 -18.52 -19.08 0.15
CA ASP A 43 -18.62 -17.65 -0.06
C ASP A 43 -18.27 -16.87 1.21
N ILE A 44 -17.38 -15.89 1.07
CA ILE A 44 -17.02 -14.90 2.08
C ILE A 44 -17.27 -13.54 1.45
N PRO A 45 -18.12 -12.69 2.05
CA PRO A 45 -18.38 -11.35 1.52
C PRO A 45 -17.09 -10.56 1.29
N LEU A 46 -16.98 -9.89 0.13
CA LEU A 46 -15.76 -9.19 -0.27
C LEU A 46 -15.26 -8.22 0.81
N ALA A 47 -16.17 -7.50 1.47
CA ALA A 47 -15.82 -6.53 2.51
C ALA A 47 -15.15 -7.18 3.75
N GLN A 48 -15.43 -8.47 4.03
CA GLN A 48 -14.87 -9.21 5.16
C GLN A 48 -13.53 -9.88 4.82
N GLN A 49 -13.27 -10.16 3.53
CA GLN A 49 -12.06 -10.89 3.11
C GLN A 49 -10.76 -10.23 3.58
N PRO A 50 -10.57 -8.90 3.51
CA PRO A 50 -9.35 -8.26 4.01
C PRO A 50 -9.07 -8.54 5.48
N SER A 51 -10.10 -8.47 6.33
CA SER A 51 -9.98 -8.71 7.76
C SER A 51 -9.75 -10.19 8.08
N PHE A 52 -10.36 -11.08 7.31
CA PHE A 52 -10.09 -12.52 7.40
C PHE A 52 -8.63 -12.85 7.05
N VAL A 53 -8.08 -12.23 5.99
CA VAL A 53 -6.67 -12.37 5.61
C VAL A 53 -5.75 -11.78 6.68
N LEU A 54 -6.13 -10.62 7.25
CA LEU A 54 -5.37 -9.98 8.33
C LEU A 54 -5.32 -10.86 9.57
N SER A 55 -6.45 -11.49 9.99
CA SER A 55 -6.45 -12.38 11.16
C SER A 55 -5.51 -13.57 10.96
N ALA A 56 -5.44 -14.15 9.77
CA ALA A 56 -4.50 -15.21 9.48
C ALA A 56 -3.02 -14.75 9.62
N GLU A 57 -2.69 -13.53 9.22
CA GLU A 57 -1.33 -13.00 9.39
C GLU A 57 -1.01 -12.64 10.84
N THR A 58 -1.95 -12.02 11.56
CA THR A 58 -1.71 -11.55 12.93
C THR A 58 -1.85 -12.63 13.97
N GLU A 59 -2.84 -13.50 13.85
CA GLU A 59 -3.17 -14.50 14.88
C GLU A 59 -2.43 -15.82 14.67
N GLU A 60 -2.27 -16.26 13.39
CA GLU A 60 -1.63 -17.54 13.09
C GLU A 60 -0.12 -17.40 12.80
N LEU A 61 0.29 -16.32 12.14
CA LEU A 61 1.69 -16.09 11.76
C LEU A 61 2.43 -15.11 12.67
N GLY A 62 1.73 -14.39 13.56
CA GLY A 62 2.31 -13.40 14.45
C GLY A 62 2.90 -12.17 13.76
N ILE A 63 2.46 -11.88 12.52
CA ILE A 63 2.98 -10.77 11.72
C ILE A 63 2.19 -9.49 12.07
N SER A 64 2.90 -8.44 12.51
CA SER A 64 2.28 -7.12 12.70
C SER A 64 1.95 -6.49 11.35
N ALA A 65 0.66 -6.31 11.06
CA ALA A 65 0.17 -5.88 9.76
C ALA A 65 -1.08 -5.00 9.88
N GLY A 66 -1.43 -4.28 8.81
CA GLY A 66 -2.63 -3.44 8.71
C GLY A 66 -3.53 -3.84 7.55
N LEU A 67 -4.74 -3.30 7.49
CA LEU A 67 -5.74 -3.69 6.49
C LEU A 67 -5.42 -3.23 5.06
N GLN A 68 -4.66 -2.16 4.87
CA GLN A 68 -4.48 -1.49 3.58
C GLN A 68 -4.07 -2.46 2.45
N ASP A 69 -3.00 -3.24 2.66
CA ASP A 69 -2.51 -4.19 1.66
C ASP A 69 -3.53 -5.29 1.35
N ARG A 70 -4.27 -5.74 2.39
CA ARG A 70 -5.28 -6.80 2.28
C ARG A 70 -6.49 -6.33 1.52
N VAL A 71 -6.89 -5.07 1.74
CA VAL A 71 -7.98 -4.46 0.97
C VAL A 71 -7.64 -4.40 -0.51
N ILE A 72 -6.48 -3.84 -0.87
CA ILE A 72 -6.13 -3.73 -2.30
C ILE A 72 -5.94 -5.09 -2.97
N GLN A 73 -5.39 -6.09 -2.26
CA GLN A 73 -5.24 -7.45 -2.78
C GLN A 73 -6.60 -8.17 -2.98
N CYS A 74 -7.60 -7.90 -2.14
CA CYS A 74 -8.93 -8.48 -2.28
C CYS A 74 -9.77 -7.77 -3.35
N TYR A 75 -9.72 -6.44 -3.39
CA TYR A 75 -10.54 -5.60 -4.24
C TYR A 75 -9.98 -5.43 -5.66
N GLU A 76 -8.64 -5.44 -5.80
CA GLU A 76 -7.91 -5.15 -7.05
C GLU A 76 -8.17 -3.73 -7.59
N GLY A 77 -7.47 -3.35 -8.65
CA GLY A 77 -7.66 -2.05 -9.29
C GLY A 77 -7.25 -0.85 -8.44
N MET A 78 -8.10 0.14 -8.36
CA MET A 78 -7.93 1.34 -7.55
C MET A 78 -9.03 1.45 -6.50
N VAL A 79 -8.65 1.60 -5.22
CA VAL A 79 -9.59 1.59 -4.09
C VAL A 79 -9.33 2.77 -3.17
N TYR A 80 -10.37 3.55 -2.91
CA TYR A 80 -10.39 4.48 -1.78
C TYR A 80 -10.78 3.71 -0.51
N MET A 81 -9.97 3.84 0.52
CA MET A 81 -10.13 3.12 1.78
C MET A 81 -10.35 4.13 2.91
N ASP A 82 -11.52 4.07 3.51
CA ASP A 82 -11.86 4.86 4.68
C ASP A 82 -11.83 3.94 5.92
N PHE A 83 -10.94 4.23 6.84
CA PHE A 83 -10.76 3.50 8.10
C PHE A 83 -11.27 4.29 9.31
N ASP A 84 -12.14 5.29 9.09
CA ASP A 84 -12.76 6.02 10.19
C ASP A 84 -13.66 5.08 11.01
N ARG A 85 -13.63 5.25 12.32
CA ARG A 85 -14.49 4.48 13.24
C ARG A 85 -15.98 4.70 12.98
N LEU A 86 -16.37 5.81 12.38
CA LEU A 86 -17.76 6.10 12.03
C LEU A 86 -18.31 5.17 10.93
N VAL A 87 -17.42 4.59 10.11
CA VAL A 87 -17.78 3.64 9.05
C VAL A 87 -17.39 2.20 9.39
N GLU A 88 -16.94 1.98 10.63
CA GLU A 88 -16.60 0.65 11.14
C GLU A 88 -17.83 -0.25 11.20
N ARG A 89 -17.66 -1.50 10.77
CA ARG A 89 -18.67 -2.54 10.83
C ARG A 89 -18.06 -3.82 11.38
N VAL A 90 -18.86 -4.59 12.10
CA VAL A 90 -18.46 -5.88 12.64
C VAL A 90 -19.45 -6.94 12.19
N ALA A 91 -18.97 -8.02 11.60
CA ALA A 91 -19.75 -9.21 11.29
C ALA A 91 -18.87 -10.46 11.40
N ASP A 92 -19.42 -11.53 11.95
CA ASP A 92 -18.73 -12.82 12.16
C ASP A 92 -17.41 -12.71 12.96
N GLY A 93 -17.32 -11.73 13.88
CA GLY A 93 -16.10 -11.44 14.64
C GLY A 93 -15.02 -10.67 13.87
N LEU A 94 -15.27 -10.30 12.62
CA LEU A 94 -14.35 -9.52 11.80
C LEU A 94 -14.75 -8.05 11.76
N THR A 95 -13.79 -7.16 11.95
CA THR A 95 -13.97 -5.71 11.79
C THR A 95 -13.56 -5.30 10.38
N PHE A 96 -14.41 -4.55 9.68
CA PHE A 96 -14.14 -4.02 8.34
C PHE A 96 -14.71 -2.60 8.21
N TYR A 97 -14.31 -1.90 7.12
CA TYR A 97 -14.57 -0.48 6.95
C TYR A 97 -15.19 -0.20 5.58
N ALA A 98 -15.26 1.07 5.17
CA ALA A 98 -15.76 1.45 3.87
C ALA A 98 -14.64 1.42 2.82
N TYR A 99 -14.87 0.64 1.77
CA TYR A 99 -13.96 0.49 0.63
C TYR A 99 -14.70 0.77 -0.66
N GLU A 100 -14.26 1.80 -1.39
CA GLU A 100 -14.87 2.26 -2.64
C GLU A 100 -13.93 1.98 -3.81
N ARG A 101 -14.38 1.21 -4.79
CA ARG A 101 -13.65 1.07 -6.05
C ARG A 101 -13.75 2.35 -6.85
N LEU A 102 -12.61 2.83 -7.32
CA LEU A 102 -12.53 3.96 -8.24
C LEU A 102 -12.13 3.46 -9.63
N ASP A 103 -12.53 4.19 -10.65
CA ASP A 103 -12.17 3.90 -12.03
C ASP A 103 -10.66 4.10 -12.25
N PRO A 104 -9.89 3.08 -12.65
CA PRO A 104 -8.47 3.20 -12.94
C PRO A 104 -8.14 4.24 -14.02
N ASP A 105 -9.07 4.55 -14.92
CA ASP A 105 -8.89 5.57 -15.96
C ASP A 105 -8.80 7.01 -15.41
N LEU A 106 -9.06 7.20 -14.12
CA LEU A 106 -8.82 8.46 -13.41
C LEU A 106 -7.34 8.67 -13.06
N LEU A 107 -6.51 7.62 -13.12
CA LEU A 107 -5.09 7.74 -12.77
C LEU A 107 -4.31 8.51 -13.85
N PRO A 108 -3.44 9.45 -13.44
CA PRO A 108 -2.40 9.95 -14.34
C PRO A 108 -1.37 8.87 -14.63
N PRO A 109 -0.43 9.13 -15.56
CA PRO A 109 0.74 8.27 -15.70
C PRO A 109 1.50 8.17 -14.38
N ILE A 110 1.60 6.96 -13.82
CA ILE A 110 2.29 6.66 -12.58
C ILE A 110 3.49 5.75 -12.82
N TYR A 111 4.50 5.88 -11.98
CA TYR A 111 5.63 4.96 -11.91
C TYR A 111 5.74 4.35 -10.52
N LEU A 112 6.42 3.22 -10.46
CA LEU A 112 6.82 2.57 -9.22
C LEU A 112 8.31 2.27 -9.33
N ALA A 113 9.08 2.60 -8.28
CA ALA A 113 10.49 2.22 -8.20
C ALA A 113 10.78 1.54 -6.88
N TYR A 114 11.66 0.54 -6.89
CA TYR A 114 12.03 -0.25 -5.72
C TYR A 114 13.51 -0.65 -5.77
N HIS A 115 14.06 -1.04 -4.61
CA HIS A 115 15.43 -1.49 -4.47
C HIS A 115 15.44 -2.93 -3.94
N ASP A 116 16.14 -3.86 -4.61
CA ASP A 116 16.12 -5.31 -4.28
C ASP A 116 17.10 -5.68 -3.17
N GLU A 117 18.22 -4.97 -3.11
CA GLU A 117 19.34 -5.34 -2.22
C GLU A 117 19.24 -4.69 -0.84
N LEU A 118 18.51 -3.58 -0.73
CA LEU A 118 18.33 -2.84 0.51
C LEU A 118 16.92 -3.06 1.03
N SER A 119 16.78 -3.99 1.95
CA SER A 119 15.53 -4.22 2.67
C SER A 119 15.70 -3.96 4.16
N GLU A 120 14.72 -3.34 4.77
CA GLU A 120 14.67 -3.19 6.22
C GLU A 120 13.40 -3.82 6.77
N PRO A 121 13.45 -4.47 7.95
CA PRO A 121 12.26 -4.98 8.58
C PRO A 121 11.28 -3.84 8.88
N THR A 122 10.11 -3.91 8.28
CA THR A 122 9.03 -2.92 8.38
C THR A 122 8.53 -2.75 9.83
N GLU A 123 8.66 -3.79 10.63
CA GLU A 123 8.12 -3.88 12.00
C GLU A 123 8.71 -2.86 12.98
N THR A 124 10.01 -2.57 12.87
CA THR A 124 10.71 -1.66 13.79
C THR A 124 10.16 -0.24 13.71
N PHE A 125 9.82 0.23 12.51
CA PHE A 125 9.31 1.59 12.32
C PHE A 125 7.85 1.76 12.75
N HIS A 126 7.03 0.74 12.59
CA HIS A 126 5.61 0.82 12.94
C HIS A 126 5.37 0.83 14.44
N ASN A 127 6.16 0.07 15.20
CA ASN A 127 5.99 -0.02 16.65
C ASN A 127 6.33 1.31 17.37
N ASP A 128 7.36 2.03 16.91
CA ASP A 128 7.72 3.34 17.45
C ASP A 128 6.58 4.36 17.26
N ILE A 129 6.10 4.52 16.04
CA ILE A 129 5.02 5.49 15.74
C ILE A 129 3.73 5.15 16.46
N ARG A 130 3.37 3.88 16.57
CA ARG A 130 2.18 3.45 17.31
C ARG A 130 2.27 3.84 18.78
N SER A 131 3.40 3.54 19.42
CA SER A 131 3.64 3.90 20.82
C SER A 131 3.57 5.42 21.06
N ARG A 132 4.15 6.22 20.15
CA ARG A 132 4.11 7.70 20.23
C ARG A 132 2.70 8.23 19.99
N TYR A 133 1.92 7.64 19.07
CA TYR A 133 0.53 8.00 18.85
C TYR A 133 -0.34 7.68 20.08
N ASP A 134 -0.22 6.46 20.61
CA ASP A 134 -0.97 6.02 21.80
C ASP A 134 -0.59 6.84 23.05
N GLY A 135 0.66 7.32 23.10
CA GLY A 135 1.15 8.27 24.11
C GLY A 135 0.67 9.71 23.92
N GLY A 136 -0.09 10.01 22.85
CA GLY A 136 -0.65 11.32 22.58
C GLY A 136 0.37 12.37 22.12
N GLU A 137 1.51 11.96 21.53
CA GLU A 137 2.50 12.90 21.01
C GLU A 137 1.87 13.78 19.90
N SER A 138 1.71 15.06 20.17
CA SER A 138 0.96 16.00 19.31
C SER A 138 1.46 16.02 17.86
N LEU A 139 2.79 15.92 17.63
CA LEU A 139 3.37 15.90 16.29
C LEU A 139 2.87 14.68 15.49
N VAL A 140 2.84 13.51 16.13
CA VAL A 140 2.40 12.26 15.49
C VAL A 140 0.90 12.25 15.29
N VAL A 141 0.12 12.67 16.31
CA VAL A 141 -1.36 12.73 16.23
C VAL A 141 -1.79 13.66 15.10
N ASN A 142 -1.21 14.88 15.04
CA ASN A 142 -1.51 15.84 13.97
C ASN A 142 -1.11 15.31 12.58
N ALA A 143 0.02 14.65 12.45
CA ALA A 143 0.45 14.04 11.18
C ALA A 143 -0.52 12.93 10.72
N MET A 144 -1.02 12.10 11.63
CA MET A 144 -2.02 11.07 11.29
C MET A 144 -3.35 11.69 10.82
N GLN A 145 -3.82 12.74 11.48
CA GLN A 145 -5.00 13.49 11.03
C GLN A 145 -4.77 14.12 9.65
N HIS A 146 -3.58 14.67 9.44
CA HIS A 146 -3.20 15.26 8.16
C HIS A 146 -3.17 14.23 7.03
N PHE A 147 -2.64 13.02 7.26
CA PHE A 147 -2.70 11.93 6.26
C PHE A 147 -4.14 11.59 5.87
N GLY A 148 -5.09 11.59 6.82
CA GLY A 148 -6.51 11.42 6.51
C GLY A 148 -7.02 12.53 5.58
N GLN A 149 -6.70 13.80 5.86
CA GLN A 149 -7.09 14.95 5.02
C GLN A 149 -6.46 14.85 3.62
N LEU A 150 -5.17 14.50 3.51
CA LEU A 150 -4.50 14.30 2.23
C LEU A 150 -5.17 13.19 1.40
N THR A 151 -5.66 12.14 2.05
CA THR A 151 -6.35 11.04 1.37
C THR A 151 -7.69 11.49 0.78
N VAL A 152 -8.49 12.26 1.53
CA VAL A 152 -9.74 12.84 1.03
C VAL A 152 -9.49 13.78 -0.16
N GLN A 153 -8.53 14.70 -0.02
CA GLN A 153 -8.15 15.63 -1.11
C GLN A 153 -7.58 14.88 -2.33
N GLY A 154 -6.84 13.79 -2.11
CA GLY A 154 -6.32 12.94 -3.18
C GLY A 154 -7.45 12.27 -3.98
N ARG A 155 -8.51 11.80 -3.30
CA ARG A 155 -9.71 11.28 -3.95
C ARG A 155 -10.40 12.36 -4.81
N GLU A 156 -10.57 13.56 -4.27
CA GLU A 156 -11.17 14.69 -5.00
C GLU A 156 -10.32 15.08 -6.23
N ALA A 157 -9.00 15.14 -6.09
CA ALA A 157 -8.09 15.43 -7.19
C ALA A 157 -8.16 14.36 -8.30
N LEU A 158 -8.28 13.08 -7.94
CA LEU A 158 -8.48 11.99 -8.90
C LEU A 158 -9.81 12.14 -9.64
N LEU A 159 -10.92 12.33 -8.93
CA LEU A 159 -12.26 12.47 -9.51
C LEU A 159 -12.36 13.69 -10.45
N SER A 160 -11.68 14.77 -10.14
CA SER A 160 -11.62 15.98 -10.98
C SER A 160 -10.52 15.95 -12.04
N ARG A 161 -9.70 14.90 -12.07
CA ARG A 161 -8.49 14.80 -12.93
C ARG A 161 -7.51 15.96 -12.73
N ASP A 162 -7.46 16.53 -11.53
CA ASP A 162 -6.45 17.52 -11.16
C ASP A 162 -5.14 16.81 -10.74
N TRP A 163 -4.41 16.36 -11.75
CA TRP A 163 -3.17 15.62 -11.56
C TRP A 163 -2.03 16.49 -10.99
N GLY A 164 -2.12 17.82 -11.19
CA GLY A 164 -1.21 18.77 -10.55
C GLY A 164 -1.39 18.77 -9.04
N ARG A 165 -2.64 18.87 -8.57
CA ARG A 165 -2.98 18.78 -7.16
C ARG A 165 -2.60 17.43 -6.58
N LEU A 166 -2.92 16.32 -7.27
CA LEU A 166 -2.55 14.98 -6.82
C LEU A 166 -1.03 14.84 -6.63
N SER A 167 -0.22 15.34 -7.58
CA SER A 167 1.25 15.33 -7.47
C SER A 167 1.73 16.07 -6.22
N ALA A 168 1.17 17.26 -5.94
CA ALA A 168 1.51 18.03 -4.75
C ALA A 168 1.15 17.29 -3.45
N LEU A 169 -0.03 16.66 -3.40
CA LEU A 169 -0.46 15.87 -2.24
C LEU A 169 0.39 14.62 -2.01
N ILE A 170 0.89 13.99 -3.07
CA ILE A 170 1.84 12.88 -3.00
C ILE A 170 3.14 13.34 -2.33
N ASP A 171 3.67 14.48 -2.74
CA ASP A 171 4.89 15.03 -2.16
C ASP A 171 4.69 15.45 -0.70
N GLU A 172 3.59 16.11 -0.38
CA GLU A 172 3.21 16.52 0.96
C GLU A 172 3.05 15.31 1.91
N ASN A 173 2.50 14.20 1.42
CA ASN A 173 2.40 12.95 2.17
C ASN A 173 3.78 12.44 2.61
N PHE A 174 4.76 12.42 1.68
CA PHE A 174 6.12 12.01 2.05
C PHE A 174 6.79 12.97 3.01
N ASP A 175 6.63 14.28 2.81
CA ASP A 175 7.26 15.30 3.67
C ASP A 175 6.69 15.26 5.09
N THR A 176 5.38 15.06 5.23
CA THR A 176 4.72 14.80 6.51
C THR A 176 5.26 13.53 7.16
N ARG A 177 5.41 12.44 6.39
CA ARG A 177 6.00 11.19 6.90
C ARG A 177 7.44 11.40 7.39
N ARG A 178 8.27 12.10 6.60
CA ARG A 178 9.65 12.41 6.97
C ARG A 178 9.76 13.22 8.27
N SER A 179 8.77 14.02 8.60
CA SER A 179 8.76 14.83 9.85
C SER A 179 8.57 14.01 11.11
N ILE A 180 7.96 12.83 11.03
CA ILE A 180 7.64 12.00 12.20
C ILE A 180 8.39 10.67 12.25
N TYR A 181 8.98 10.21 11.12
CA TYR A 181 9.76 8.98 11.02
C TYR A 181 11.25 9.26 10.85
N LYS A 182 12.08 8.43 11.47
CA LYS A 182 13.49 8.36 11.17
C LYS A 182 13.71 7.45 9.98
N LEU A 183 13.68 8.03 8.77
CA LEU A 183 13.80 7.28 7.53
C LEU A 183 15.26 7.00 7.16
N PRO A 184 15.56 5.83 6.57
CA PRO A 184 16.87 5.51 6.02
C PRO A 184 17.27 6.46 4.89
N SER A 185 18.54 6.83 4.83
CA SER A 185 19.06 7.79 3.83
C SER A 185 18.86 7.32 2.40
N TRP A 186 18.98 6.02 2.13
CA TRP A 186 18.77 5.46 0.80
C TRP A 186 17.32 5.59 0.32
N GLN A 187 16.33 5.44 1.21
CA GLN A 187 14.91 5.64 0.87
C GLN A 187 14.61 7.11 0.59
N ILE A 188 15.18 8.03 1.38
CA ILE A 188 15.09 9.46 1.13
C ILE A 188 15.71 9.79 -0.24
N ASN A 189 16.88 9.22 -0.55
CA ASN A 189 17.55 9.43 -1.83
C ASN A 189 16.72 8.98 -3.03
N MET A 190 15.96 7.88 -2.92
CA MET A 190 15.03 7.47 -3.99
C MET A 190 13.98 8.54 -4.26
N VAL A 191 13.31 9.05 -3.23
CA VAL A 191 12.30 10.11 -3.36
C VAL A 191 12.90 11.39 -3.95
N GLU A 192 14.02 11.84 -3.41
CA GLU A 192 14.70 13.05 -3.90
C GLU A 192 15.20 12.90 -5.35
N THR A 193 15.62 11.68 -5.74
CA THR A 193 16.05 11.40 -7.12
C THR A 193 14.87 11.53 -8.09
N ALA A 194 13.69 10.99 -7.76
CA ALA A 194 12.50 11.16 -8.59
C ALA A 194 12.06 12.63 -8.67
N ARG A 195 12.07 13.35 -7.55
CA ARG A 195 11.70 14.77 -7.51
C ARG A 195 12.64 15.64 -8.32
N ARG A 196 13.94 15.33 -8.37
CA ARG A 196 14.91 16.03 -9.25
C ARG A 196 14.61 15.85 -10.74
N CYS A 197 13.90 14.79 -11.13
CA CYS A 197 13.37 14.62 -12.49
C CYS A 197 12.07 15.41 -12.72
N GLY A 198 11.51 16.08 -11.72
CA GLY A 198 10.24 16.81 -11.79
C GLY A 198 8.99 15.93 -11.57
N ALA A 199 9.16 14.69 -11.15
CA ALA A 199 8.08 13.79 -10.75
C ALA A 199 7.72 13.96 -9.28
N SER A 200 6.49 13.64 -8.89
CA SER A 200 6.16 13.49 -7.48
C SER A 200 6.62 12.13 -6.94
N ALA A 201 6.82 12.03 -5.63
CA ALA A 201 7.23 10.77 -5.02
C ALA A 201 6.84 10.64 -3.56
N LYS A 202 6.28 9.48 -3.19
CA LYS A 202 6.09 9.01 -1.81
C LYS A 202 6.36 7.52 -1.70
N PHE A 203 6.45 6.98 -0.50
CA PHE A 203 6.50 5.53 -0.33
C PHE A 203 5.21 4.87 -0.82
N ALA A 204 5.34 3.73 -1.51
CA ALA A 204 4.21 2.93 -1.94
C ALA A 204 3.45 2.33 -0.74
N GLY A 205 4.19 1.88 0.26
CA GLY A 205 3.67 1.34 1.52
C GLY A 205 4.53 1.77 2.70
N SER A 206 5.09 0.81 3.41
CA SER A 206 5.94 1.03 4.60
C SER A 206 7.32 1.62 4.27
N GLY A 207 7.84 1.36 3.08
CA GLY A 207 9.15 1.75 2.58
C GLY A 207 9.70 0.70 1.62
N GLY A 208 10.91 0.90 1.08
CA GLY A 208 11.54 0.00 0.11
C GLY A 208 11.09 0.25 -1.34
N ALA A 209 9.87 0.70 -1.55
CA ALA A 209 9.36 1.14 -2.84
C ALA A 209 8.74 2.53 -2.77
N ILE A 210 8.83 3.27 -3.86
CA ILE A 210 8.19 4.58 -4.05
C ILE A 210 7.23 4.56 -5.23
N VAL A 211 6.21 5.40 -5.15
CA VAL A 211 5.24 5.64 -6.23
C VAL A 211 5.08 7.13 -6.45
N GLY A 212 4.85 7.53 -7.69
CA GLY A 212 4.60 8.92 -8.01
C GLY A 212 4.02 9.12 -9.40
N VAL A 213 3.75 10.37 -9.73
CA VAL A 213 3.21 10.82 -11.00
C VAL A 213 4.32 11.40 -11.86
N TYR A 214 4.33 11.08 -13.14
CA TYR A 214 5.20 11.68 -14.14
C TYR A 214 4.37 12.28 -15.30
N ARG A 215 4.95 13.25 -16.06
CA ARG A 215 4.18 14.04 -17.04
C ARG A 215 4.48 13.68 -18.49
N SER A 216 5.59 13.00 -18.77
CA SER A 216 5.99 12.66 -20.14
C SER A 216 6.89 11.43 -20.19
N GLU A 217 6.93 10.78 -21.34
CA GLU A 217 7.82 9.65 -21.57
C GLU A 217 9.31 10.01 -21.44
N ALA A 218 9.68 11.25 -21.74
CA ALA A 218 11.04 11.74 -21.53
C ALA A 218 11.38 11.77 -20.04
N MET A 219 10.47 12.29 -19.20
CA MET A 219 10.62 12.28 -17.75
C MET A 219 10.69 10.85 -17.20
N PHE A 220 9.84 9.94 -17.68
CA PHE A 220 9.88 8.55 -17.25
C PHE A 220 11.23 7.89 -17.56
N ARG A 221 11.80 8.10 -18.76
CA ARG A 221 13.12 7.59 -19.10
C ARG A 221 14.21 8.17 -18.18
N GLU A 222 14.17 9.47 -17.90
CA GLU A 222 15.10 10.09 -16.96
C GLU A 222 14.99 9.50 -15.55
N ILE A 223 13.75 9.21 -15.07
CA ILE A 223 13.54 8.51 -13.79
C ILE A 223 14.19 7.12 -13.83
N CYS A 224 13.97 6.35 -14.90
CA CYS A 224 14.58 5.02 -15.04
C CYS A 224 16.11 5.08 -14.97
N ASP A 225 16.73 5.98 -15.73
CA ASP A 225 18.18 6.10 -15.78
C ASP A 225 18.77 6.52 -14.43
N ARG A 226 18.16 7.51 -13.76
CA ARG A 226 18.62 7.97 -12.45
C ARG A 226 18.36 6.98 -11.33
N MET A 227 17.26 6.24 -11.37
CA MET A 227 16.99 5.17 -10.42
C MET A 227 17.95 4.00 -10.59
N ALA A 228 18.23 3.59 -11.83
CA ALA A 228 19.23 2.56 -12.12
C ALA A 228 20.63 2.96 -11.61
N ALA A 229 21.00 4.24 -11.71
CA ALA A 229 22.28 4.74 -11.19
C ALA A 229 22.43 4.65 -9.65
N ILE A 230 21.32 4.49 -8.92
CA ILE A 230 21.31 4.28 -7.47
C ILE A 230 20.88 2.85 -7.10
N GLY A 231 20.92 1.90 -8.05
CA GLY A 231 20.61 0.49 -7.81
C GLY A 231 19.11 0.18 -7.66
N SER A 232 18.24 1.04 -8.17
CA SER A 232 16.77 0.85 -8.08
C SER A 232 16.16 0.52 -9.43
N HIS A 233 15.16 -0.36 -9.42
CA HIS A 233 14.36 -0.69 -10.61
C HIS A 233 13.14 0.22 -10.72
N THR A 234 12.76 0.54 -11.95
CA THR A 234 11.56 1.37 -12.22
C THR A 234 10.65 0.66 -13.20
N ILE A 235 9.36 0.64 -12.89
CA ILE A 235 8.32 0.05 -13.73
C ILE A 235 7.14 1.00 -13.91
N LYS A 236 6.38 0.79 -15.01
CA LYS A 236 5.04 1.36 -15.18
C LYS A 236 4.04 0.31 -14.72
N PRO A 237 3.35 0.53 -13.59
CA PRO A 237 2.30 -0.39 -13.18
C PRO A 237 1.12 -0.32 -14.16
N VAL A 238 0.53 -1.47 -14.47
CA VAL A 238 -0.73 -1.57 -15.18
C VAL A 238 -1.82 -1.79 -14.14
N VAL A 239 -2.73 -0.85 -14.00
CA VAL A 239 -3.86 -0.93 -13.07
C VAL A 239 -5.10 -1.29 -13.89
N THR A 240 -5.65 -2.47 -13.64
CA THR A 240 -6.88 -2.97 -14.29
C THR A 240 -8.03 -2.92 -13.31
N GLY A 241 -9.23 -2.60 -13.79
CA GLY A 241 -10.47 -2.59 -13.00
C GLY A 241 -11.19 -3.94 -13.03
#